data_cd7ad2f8b6e24faf20611849b5c67da5
#
_entry.id   cd7ad2f8b6e24faf20611849b5c67da5
#
_cell.length_a   1.000
_cell.length_b   1.000
_cell.length_c   1.000
_cell.angle_alpha   90.00
_cell.angle_beta   90.00
_cell.angle_gamma   90.00
#
_symmetry.space_group_name_H-M   'P 1'
#
loop_
_entity.id
_entity.type
_entity.pdbx_description
1 polymer ?
#
loop_
_entity_poly.entity_id
_entity_poly.type
_entity_poly.pdbx_seq_one_letter_code
_entity_poly.pdbx_strand_id
1 'polypeptide(L)'
;MRPRAWLVTALACALVATACSSGGDSSLGRRVSDGATPTTIVAANPNTTLTPSLPPGYSQTATAKRSVSSFSVYPAPGAAQPSMTLDNPWIVDHRYPDQTVPQVFLVKATRSDGWVEVQLPVRPNGTTGWLRASDVDLVANPFRITVELSSHRITVTELTKVLYQGTVAVGKPDTPTPVGNYFIRVLVQAPDPNTVYGPYAYGLSSHSDVLEEFNGGDGEIGIHGNDDASVLGSDVTHGCVRMDNDAITALSRQLPLGTPVDILA
;
A
#
# COMPACT_ATOMS: atom_id res chain seq x y z
N MET A 1 22.41 16.64 -29.70
CA MET A 1 22.05 16.69 -28.28
C MET A 1 21.92 15.24 -27.80
N ARG A 2 22.75 14.82 -26.86
CA ARG A 2 22.79 13.41 -26.41
C ARG A 2 21.86 13.25 -25.18
N PRO A 3 21.04 12.19 -25.06
CA PRO A 3 20.24 11.95 -23.88
C PRO A 3 21.10 11.51 -22.70
N ARG A 4 20.87 12.11 -21.53
CA ARG A 4 21.49 11.72 -20.27
C ARG A 4 20.73 10.53 -19.70
N ALA A 5 21.42 9.40 -19.58
CA ALA A 5 20.93 8.24 -18.83
C ALA A 5 20.95 8.55 -17.32
N TRP A 6 19.85 8.27 -16.63
CA TRP A 6 19.74 8.37 -15.18
C TRP A 6 20.02 7.00 -14.58
N LEU A 7 21.10 6.94 -13.77
CA LEU A 7 21.42 5.77 -12.96
C LEU A 7 20.49 5.70 -11.74
N VAL A 8 19.77 4.60 -11.64
CA VAL A 8 19.07 4.19 -10.40
C VAL A 8 20.11 3.48 -9.54
N THR A 9 20.54 4.10 -8.46
CA THR A 9 21.45 3.50 -7.49
C THR A 9 20.64 2.73 -6.45
N ALA A 10 20.63 1.39 -6.56
CA ALA A 10 20.12 0.51 -5.53
C ALA A 10 21.17 0.36 -4.43
N LEU A 11 20.86 0.82 -3.22
CA LEU A 11 21.70 0.65 -2.03
C LEU A 11 21.36 -0.68 -1.36
N ALA A 12 22.21 -1.69 -1.54
CA ALA A 12 22.14 -2.97 -0.84
C ALA A 12 22.90 -2.87 0.48
N CYS A 13 22.20 -2.95 1.63
CA CYS A 13 22.81 -3.17 2.94
C CYS A 13 23.06 -4.65 3.16
N ALA A 14 24.33 -5.05 3.17
CA ALA A 14 24.77 -6.37 3.61
C ALA A 14 24.99 -6.35 5.12
N LEU A 15 24.30 -7.19 5.88
CA LEU A 15 24.56 -7.46 7.29
C LEU A 15 25.47 -8.67 7.39
N VAL A 16 26.66 -8.46 7.95
CA VAL A 16 27.63 -9.50 8.33
C VAL A 16 27.28 -9.99 9.73
N ALA A 17 26.94 -11.28 9.85
CA ALA A 17 26.79 -11.95 11.12
C ALA A 17 28.13 -12.57 11.53
N THR A 18 28.69 -12.13 12.65
CA THR A 18 29.87 -12.75 13.27
C THR A 18 29.39 -13.69 14.39
N ALA A 19 29.70 -14.96 14.26
CA ALA A 19 29.50 -15.95 15.30
C ALA A 19 30.77 -16.01 16.17
N CYS A 20 30.61 -15.94 17.49
CA CYS A 20 31.62 -16.39 18.45
C CYS A 20 31.04 -17.45 19.37
N SER A 21 31.63 -18.63 19.32
CA SER A 21 31.43 -19.71 20.24
C SER A 21 32.38 -19.61 21.43
N SER A 22 31.92 -19.86 22.63
CA SER A 22 32.79 -20.44 23.69
C SER A 22 31.93 -21.18 24.70
N GLY A 23 32.34 -22.40 24.98
CA GLY A 23 31.71 -23.34 25.85
C GLY A 23 32.06 -23.13 27.33
N GLY A 24 31.39 -23.87 28.18
CA GLY A 24 31.64 -23.95 29.62
C GLY A 24 30.64 -24.88 30.30
N ASP A 25 31.13 -26.06 30.66
CA ASP A 25 30.51 -27.16 31.38
C ASP A 25 30.28 -26.83 32.86
N SER A 26 29.24 -27.34 33.49
CA SER A 26 29.25 -28.03 34.80
C SER A 26 27.86 -28.20 35.43
N SER A 27 27.46 -29.45 35.47
CA SER A 27 26.67 -30.19 36.46
C SER A 27 26.14 -29.47 37.71
N LEU A 28 24.88 -29.74 38.06
CA LEU A 28 24.43 -30.50 39.25
C LEU A 28 22.89 -30.55 39.31
N GLY A 29 22.39 -31.72 39.56
CA GLY A 29 21.01 -32.13 39.53
C GLY A 29 20.13 -31.62 40.65
N ARG A 30 18.84 -31.59 40.35
CA ARG A 30 17.77 -31.86 41.33
C ARG A 30 16.53 -32.40 40.61
N ARG A 31 16.15 -33.61 40.88
CA ARG A 31 14.85 -34.17 40.50
C ARG A 31 13.77 -33.50 41.34
N VAL A 32 12.75 -32.99 40.70
CA VAL A 32 11.43 -32.82 41.27
C VAL A 32 10.45 -33.44 40.29
N SER A 33 9.85 -34.51 40.73
CA SER A 33 8.70 -35.17 40.09
C SER A 33 7.47 -34.37 40.46
N ASP A 34 6.76 -33.82 39.47
CA ASP A 34 5.34 -33.52 39.65
C ASP A 34 4.59 -33.74 38.34
N GLY A 35 3.50 -34.48 38.45
CA GLY A 35 2.70 -35.02 37.36
C GLY A 35 2.08 -33.94 36.50
N ALA A 36 2.53 -33.86 35.29
CA ALA A 36 1.85 -33.13 34.23
C ALA A 36 0.83 -34.07 33.56
N THR A 37 -0.43 -33.75 33.73
CA THR A 37 -1.53 -34.33 32.97
C THR A 37 -1.27 -34.12 31.48
N PRO A 38 -1.44 -35.11 30.60
CA PRO A 38 -1.21 -34.87 29.16
C PRO A 38 -2.25 -33.89 28.65
N THR A 39 -1.79 -32.70 28.25
CA THR A 39 -2.59 -31.73 27.52
C THR A 39 -2.91 -32.37 26.18
N THR A 40 -4.17 -32.72 25.99
CA THR A 40 -4.69 -33.18 24.68
C THR A 40 -4.48 -32.04 23.67
N ILE A 41 -3.53 -32.25 22.75
CA ILE A 41 -3.37 -31.35 21.60
C ILE A 41 -4.60 -31.58 20.71
N VAL A 42 -5.56 -30.67 20.78
CA VAL A 42 -6.66 -30.63 19.81
C VAL A 42 -6.03 -30.32 18.46
N ALA A 43 -6.09 -31.27 17.54
CA ALA A 43 -5.64 -31.05 16.17
C ALA A 43 -6.31 -29.82 15.61
N ALA A 44 -5.53 -28.83 15.22
CA ALA A 44 -6.02 -27.62 14.59
C ALA A 44 -6.84 -28.01 13.35
N ASN A 45 -8.03 -27.43 13.23
CA ASN A 45 -8.89 -27.63 12.07
C ASN A 45 -8.10 -27.21 10.81
N PRO A 46 -7.94 -28.07 9.79
CA PRO A 46 -7.15 -27.75 8.59
C PRO A 46 -7.70 -26.57 7.78
N ASN A 47 -8.89 -26.06 8.10
CA ASN A 47 -9.47 -24.86 7.53
C ASN A 47 -9.19 -23.57 8.32
N THR A 48 -8.39 -23.62 9.39
CA THR A 48 -8.04 -22.41 10.12
C THR A 48 -7.04 -21.62 9.28
N THR A 49 -7.46 -20.45 8.82
CA THR A 49 -6.59 -19.46 8.17
C THR A 49 -5.52 -19.03 9.16
N LEU A 50 -4.35 -19.64 9.09
CA LEU A 50 -3.18 -19.18 9.85
C LEU A 50 -2.58 -18.01 9.06
N THR A 51 -3.20 -16.85 9.22
CA THR A 51 -2.51 -15.60 8.91
C THR A 51 -1.39 -15.48 9.94
N PRO A 52 -0.12 -15.31 9.57
CA PRO A 52 0.86 -14.79 10.51
C PRO A 52 0.27 -13.46 11.02
N SER A 53 -0.15 -13.44 12.29
CA SER A 53 -0.76 -12.23 12.83
C SER A 53 0.31 -11.16 12.84
N LEU A 54 0.18 -10.16 11.96
CA LEU A 54 1.01 -8.98 12.03
C LEU A 54 0.85 -8.37 13.43
N PRO A 55 1.88 -7.74 13.97
CA PRO A 55 1.74 -6.99 15.20
C PRO A 55 0.60 -5.95 15.05
N PRO A 56 -0.10 -5.60 16.15
CA PRO A 56 -1.15 -4.60 16.09
C PRO A 56 -0.69 -3.30 15.44
N GLY A 57 -1.54 -2.73 14.57
CA GLY A 57 -1.26 -1.48 13.85
C GLY A 57 -0.57 -1.64 12.50
N TYR A 58 0.01 -2.82 12.21
CA TYR A 58 0.57 -3.08 10.87
C TYR A 58 -0.53 -3.47 9.88
N SER A 59 -0.38 -3.01 8.65
CA SER A 59 -1.03 -3.58 7.46
C SER A 59 -0.03 -4.48 6.71
N GLN A 60 -0.50 -5.20 5.71
CA GLN A 60 0.35 -6.00 4.84
C GLN A 60 0.20 -5.55 3.40
N THR A 61 1.31 -5.36 2.73
CA THR A 61 1.40 -5.05 1.30
C THR A 61 1.88 -6.28 0.54
N ALA A 62 1.23 -6.61 -0.57
CA ALA A 62 1.69 -7.59 -1.54
C ALA A 62 2.34 -6.84 -2.71
N THR A 63 3.63 -7.07 -2.96
CA THR A 63 4.38 -6.46 -4.06
C THR A 63 4.66 -7.53 -5.11
N ALA A 64 4.42 -7.21 -6.38
CA ALA A 64 4.71 -8.11 -7.49
C ALA A 64 6.16 -8.57 -7.51
N LYS A 65 6.39 -9.88 -7.65
CA LYS A 65 7.73 -10.39 -7.93
C LYS A 65 8.16 -9.99 -9.34
N ARG A 66 9.45 -9.75 -9.52
CA ARG A 66 10.03 -9.34 -10.82
C ARG A 66 9.81 -10.33 -11.95
N SER A 67 9.59 -11.61 -11.63
CA SER A 67 9.32 -12.68 -12.60
C SER A 67 7.88 -12.73 -13.09
N VAL A 68 6.98 -11.97 -12.49
CA VAL A 68 5.55 -11.96 -12.82
C VAL A 68 5.27 -10.84 -13.80
N SER A 69 4.84 -11.18 -15.02
CA SER A 69 4.48 -10.22 -16.06
C SER A 69 2.98 -9.90 -16.10
N SER A 70 2.15 -10.68 -15.41
CA SER A 70 0.73 -10.43 -15.25
C SER A 70 0.17 -11.24 -14.09
N PHE A 71 -0.90 -10.74 -13.47
CA PHE A 71 -1.62 -11.43 -12.40
C PHE A 71 -2.93 -12.01 -12.91
N SER A 72 -3.13 -13.31 -12.70
CA SER A 72 -4.45 -13.91 -12.75
C SER A 72 -5.15 -13.67 -11.42
N VAL A 73 -6.24 -12.91 -11.43
CA VAL A 73 -7.06 -12.62 -10.25
C VAL A 73 -8.23 -13.58 -10.21
N TYR A 74 -8.44 -14.25 -9.09
CA TYR A 74 -9.48 -15.25 -8.93
C TYR A 74 -10.59 -14.76 -8.00
N PRO A 75 -11.87 -15.15 -8.24
CA PRO A 75 -12.97 -14.76 -7.38
C PRO A 75 -12.95 -15.46 -6.01
N ALA A 76 -12.28 -16.62 -5.93
CA ALA A 76 -12.10 -17.41 -4.70
C ALA A 76 -10.87 -18.31 -4.82
N PRO A 77 -10.28 -18.74 -3.69
CA PRO A 77 -9.23 -19.74 -3.68
C PRO A 77 -9.69 -21.04 -4.35
N GLY A 78 -8.85 -21.57 -5.25
CA GLY A 78 -9.17 -22.81 -5.98
C GLY A 78 -10.16 -22.66 -7.13
N ALA A 79 -10.65 -21.47 -7.45
CA ALA A 79 -11.46 -21.25 -8.64
C ALA A 79 -10.75 -21.73 -9.91
N ALA A 80 -11.50 -22.39 -10.81
CA ALA A 80 -10.94 -22.99 -12.02
C ALA A 80 -10.45 -21.96 -13.05
N GLN A 81 -11.07 -20.76 -13.05
CA GLN A 81 -10.77 -19.68 -13.98
C GLN A 81 -10.57 -18.37 -13.23
N PRO A 82 -9.64 -17.51 -13.66
CA PRO A 82 -9.54 -16.15 -13.16
C PRO A 82 -10.75 -15.33 -13.59
N SER A 83 -11.12 -14.34 -12.78
CA SER A 83 -12.15 -13.35 -13.11
C SER A 83 -11.61 -12.21 -13.95
N MET A 84 -10.31 -11.90 -13.81
CA MET A 84 -9.61 -10.86 -14.58
C MET A 84 -8.10 -11.12 -14.60
N THR A 85 -7.41 -10.37 -15.45
CA THR A 85 -5.95 -10.32 -15.51
C THR A 85 -5.50 -8.87 -15.33
N LEU A 86 -4.42 -8.64 -14.56
CA LEU A 86 -3.78 -7.35 -14.39
C LEU A 86 -2.35 -7.43 -14.90
N ASP A 87 -1.97 -6.49 -15.76
CA ASP A 87 -0.60 -6.40 -16.27
C ASP A 87 0.40 -6.03 -15.18
N ASN A 88 1.63 -6.55 -15.26
CA ASN A 88 2.74 -6.21 -14.38
C ASN A 88 4.05 -6.17 -15.16
N PRO A 89 4.82 -5.06 -15.14
CA PRO A 89 4.43 -3.79 -14.51
C PRO A 89 3.25 -3.13 -15.25
N TRP A 90 2.50 -2.29 -14.54
CA TRP A 90 1.44 -1.51 -15.16
C TRP A 90 1.95 -0.16 -15.65
N ILE A 91 1.30 0.38 -16.70
CA ILE A 91 1.64 1.68 -17.29
C ILE A 91 0.92 2.76 -16.51
N VAL A 92 1.67 3.70 -15.92
CA VAL A 92 1.12 4.79 -15.09
C VAL A 92 0.33 5.79 -15.92
N ASP A 93 0.83 6.09 -17.12
CA ASP A 93 0.20 7.02 -18.06
C ASP A 93 0.40 6.48 -19.49
N HIS A 94 -0.69 6.17 -20.18
CA HIS A 94 -0.63 5.61 -21.53
C HIS A 94 0.00 6.53 -22.56
N ARG A 95 0.15 7.83 -22.26
CA ARG A 95 0.93 8.78 -23.08
C ARG A 95 2.44 8.55 -22.97
N TYR A 96 2.88 7.83 -21.91
CA TYR A 96 4.27 7.52 -21.61
C TYR A 96 4.41 6.01 -21.31
N PRO A 97 4.32 5.13 -22.31
CA PRO A 97 4.23 3.67 -22.09
C PRO A 97 5.49 3.04 -21.49
N ASP A 98 6.59 3.74 -21.45
CA ASP A 98 7.83 3.37 -20.78
C ASP A 98 7.82 3.70 -19.26
N GLN A 99 6.88 4.50 -18.79
CA GLN A 99 6.68 4.78 -17.38
C GLN A 99 5.85 3.69 -16.72
N THR A 100 6.52 2.64 -16.29
CA THR A 100 5.87 1.48 -15.67
C THR A 100 6.26 1.31 -14.21
N VAL A 101 5.33 0.77 -13.42
CA VAL A 101 5.51 0.51 -11.98
C VAL A 101 5.04 -0.92 -11.68
N PRO A 102 5.78 -1.68 -10.84
CA PRO A 102 5.30 -2.98 -10.38
C PRO A 102 3.96 -2.84 -9.65
N GLN A 103 3.06 -3.82 -9.84
CA GLN A 103 1.82 -3.87 -9.08
C GLN A 103 2.10 -4.02 -7.59
N VAL A 104 1.37 -3.26 -6.81
CA VAL A 104 1.28 -3.41 -5.34
C VAL A 104 -0.18 -3.50 -4.96
N PHE A 105 -0.46 -4.18 -3.86
CA PHE A 105 -1.83 -4.41 -3.39
C PHE A 105 -1.87 -4.33 -1.86
N LEU A 106 -2.97 -3.85 -1.31
CA LEU A 106 -3.25 -3.96 0.11
C LEU A 106 -3.85 -5.35 0.40
N VAL A 107 -3.18 -6.11 1.26
CA VAL A 107 -3.63 -7.46 1.64
C VAL A 107 -4.82 -7.37 2.60
N LYS A 108 -5.85 -8.16 2.33
CA LYS A 108 -7.05 -8.31 3.16
C LYS A 108 -7.01 -9.61 3.98
N ALA A 109 -6.50 -10.69 3.38
CA ALA A 109 -6.33 -11.97 4.04
C ALA A 109 -5.21 -12.80 3.40
N THR A 110 -4.60 -13.70 4.18
CA THR A 110 -3.67 -14.72 3.68
C THR A 110 -4.15 -16.10 4.11
N ARG A 111 -3.90 -17.11 3.28
CA ARG A 111 -4.25 -18.51 3.55
C ARG A 111 -3.00 -19.39 3.52
N SER A 112 -3.01 -20.44 4.34
CA SER A 112 -1.92 -21.41 4.41
C SER A 112 -1.77 -22.28 3.17
N ASP A 113 -2.81 -22.32 2.31
CA ASP A 113 -2.82 -23.07 1.04
C ASP A 113 -2.31 -22.26 -0.15
N GLY A 114 -1.61 -21.14 0.11
CA GLY A 114 -0.90 -20.37 -0.90
C GLY A 114 -1.75 -19.32 -1.65
N TRP A 115 -2.81 -18.82 -1.02
CA TRP A 115 -3.65 -17.75 -1.54
C TRP A 115 -3.58 -16.48 -0.70
N VAL A 116 -3.68 -15.34 -1.37
CA VAL A 116 -3.72 -14.00 -0.76
C VAL A 116 -4.91 -13.25 -1.32
N GLU A 117 -5.80 -12.78 -0.45
CA GLU A 117 -6.84 -11.84 -0.83
C GLU A 117 -6.28 -10.44 -0.78
N VAL A 118 -6.50 -9.68 -1.85
CA VAL A 118 -6.00 -8.32 -1.98
C VAL A 118 -7.11 -7.38 -2.44
N GLN A 119 -6.99 -6.12 -2.07
CA GLN A 119 -7.78 -5.06 -2.66
C GLN A 119 -7.20 -4.72 -4.03
N LEU A 120 -8.07 -4.60 -5.03
CA LEU A 120 -7.72 -4.36 -6.42
C LEU A 120 -7.87 -2.87 -6.77
N PRO A 121 -6.95 -2.30 -7.59
CA PRO A 121 -7.07 -0.93 -8.07
C PRO A 121 -7.95 -0.87 -9.32
N VAL A 122 -9.20 -1.26 -9.19
CA VAL A 122 -10.19 -1.34 -10.29
C VAL A 122 -11.56 -0.85 -9.81
N ARG A 123 -12.44 -0.53 -10.76
CA ARG A 123 -13.85 -0.24 -10.49
C ARG A 123 -14.67 -1.52 -10.33
N PRO A 124 -15.67 -1.51 -9.43
CA PRO A 124 -15.99 -0.48 -8.45
C PRO A 124 -14.94 -0.41 -7.33
N ASN A 125 -14.83 0.75 -6.66
CA ASN A 125 -13.95 0.94 -5.50
C ASN A 125 -14.21 -0.15 -4.44
N GLY A 126 -13.13 -0.62 -3.79
CA GLY A 126 -13.22 -1.66 -2.76
C GLY A 126 -13.28 -3.10 -3.29
N THR A 127 -13.26 -3.32 -4.60
CA THR A 127 -13.19 -4.66 -5.19
C THR A 127 -11.99 -5.43 -4.64
N THR A 128 -12.21 -6.70 -4.29
CA THR A 128 -11.14 -7.63 -3.86
C THR A 128 -11.03 -8.81 -4.81
N GLY A 129 -9.91 -9.51 -4.71
CA GLY A 129 -9.67 -10.73 -5.47
C GLY A 129 -8.54 -11.54 -4.86
N TRP A 130 -8.40 -12.77 -5.32
CA TRP A 130 -7.42 -13.71 -4.82
C TRP A 130 -6.27 -13.90 -5.81
N LEU A 131 -5.05 -13.78 -5.30
CA LEU A 131 -3.80 -14.01 -6.03
C LEU A 131 -3.11 -15.25 -5.48
N ARG A 132 -2.18 -15.82 -6.27
CA ARG A 132 -1.25 -16.82 -5.75
C ARG A 132 -0.19 -16.12 -4.89
N ALA A 133 0.04 -16.62 -3.69
CA ALA A 133 1.07 -16.08 -2.80
C ALA A 133 2.50 -16.26 -3.38
N SER A 134 2.68 -17.21 -4.31
CA SER A 134 3.93 -17.40 -5.05
C SER A 134 4.32 -16.22 -5.92
N ASP A 135 3.37 -15.38 -6.30
CA ASP A 135 3.54 -14.32 -7.30
C ASP A 135 3.88 -12.97 -6.66
N VAL A 136 3.80 -12.88 -5.34
CA VAL A 136 4.02 -11.67 -4.58
C VAL A 136 5.02 -11.86 -3.43
N ASP A 137 5.65 -10.76 -3.03
CA ASP A 137 6.37 -10.64 -1.77
C ASP A 137 5.48 -9.89 -0.78
N LEU A 138 5.29 -10.48 0.41
CA LEU A 138 4.46 -9.91 1.46
C LEU A 138 5.31 -9.11 2.44
N VAL A 139 5.00 -7.83 2.61
CA VAL A 139 5.76 -6.90 3.46
C VAL A 139 4.84 -6.26 4.48
N ALA A 140 5.28 -6.22 5.74
CA ALA A 140 4.59 -5.48 6.79
C ALA A 140 4.76 -3.96 6.58
N ASN A 141 3.67 -3.21 6.71
CA ASN A 141 3.65 -1.77 6.52
C ASN A 141 3.10 -1.09 7.79
N PRO A 142 3.93 -0.30 8.51
CA PRO A 142 3.54 0.37 9.75
C PRO A 142 2.81 1.69 9.51
N PHE A 143 2.77 2.18 8.25
CA PHE A 143 2.23 3.50 7.93
C PHE A 143 0.73 3.44 7.61
N ARG A 144 0.06 4.56 7.84
CA ARG A 144 -1.34 4.79 7.49
C ARG A 144 -1.58 6.27 7.23
N ILE A 145 -2.40 6.55 6.23
CA ILE A 145 -2.96 7.89 5.97
C ILE A 145 -4.43 7.86 6.32
N THR A 146 -4.92 8.87 7.02
CA THR A 146 -6.34 9.12 7.26
C THR A 146 -6.67 10.51 6.75
N VAL A 147 -7.69 10.62 5.90
CA VAL A 147 -8.25 11.89 5.41
C VAL A 147 -9.66 12.01 5.95
N GLU A 148 -9.94 13.03 6.72
CA GLU A 148 -11.27 13.37 7.25
C GLU A 148 -11.82 14.53 6.42
N LEU A 149 -12.82 14.24 5.57
CA LEU A 149 -13.35 15.22 4.61
C LEU A 149 -14.05 16.38 5.31
N SER A 150 -14.93 16.07 6.27
CA SER A 150 -15.70 17.08 7.00
C SER A 150 -14.85 18.09 7.78
N SER A 151 -13.65 17.70 8.20
CA SER A 151 -12.70 18.57 8.91
C SER A 151 -11.54 19.07 8.03
N HIS A 152 -11.50 18.70 6.74
CA HIS A 152 -10.41 19.01 5.80
C HIS A 152 -9.04 18.65 6.37
N ARG A 153 -8.92 17.51 7.03
CA ARG A 153 -7.72 17.12 7.73
C ARG A 153 -7.13 15.83 7.17
N ILE A 154 -5.82 15.83 7.01
CA ILE A 154 -5.02 14.63 6.75
C ILE A 154 -4.14 14.34 7.97
N THR A 155 -4.08 13.07 8.35
CA THR A 155 -3.18 12.56 9.41
C THR A 155 -2.40 11.39 8.85
N VAL A 156 -1.07 11.42 9.01
CA VAL A 156 -0.18 10.33 8.64
C VAL A 156 0.46 9.77 9.89
N THR A 157 0.37 8.45 10.06
CA THR A 157 0.91 7.77 11.24
C THR A 157 1.88 6.66 10.84
N GLU A 158 2.85 6.41 11.72
CA GLU A 158 3.64 5.19 11.80
C GLU A 158 3.23 4.47 13.07
N LEU A 159 2.48 3.39 12.96
CA LEU A 159 1.79 2.74 14.07
C LEU A 159 0.91 3.76 14.84
N THR A 160 1.26 4.05 16.10
CA THR A 160 0.56 5.02 16.95
C THR A 160 1.16 6.42 16.91
N LYS A 161 2.35 6.59 16.28
CA LYS A 161 3.04 7.87 16.22
C LYS A 161 2.51 8.70 15.05
N VAL A 162 2.04 9.91 15.31
CA VAL A 162 1.70 10.88 14.27
C VAL A 162 3.00 11.43 13.67
N LEU A 163 3.18 11.24 12.36
CA LEU A 163 4.30 11.78 11.58
C LEU A 163 3.96 13.15 11.00
N TYR A 164 2.72 13.31 10.56
CA TYR A 164 2.23 14.55 9.98
C TYR A 164 0.73 14.70 10.24
N GLN A 165 0.30 15.93 10.44
CA GLN A 165 -1.09 16.33 10.43
C GLN A 165 -1.20 17.72 9.81
N GLY A 166 -2.16 17.91 8.91
CA GLY A 166 -2.34 19.17 8.21
C GLY A 166 -3.70 19.33 7.59
N THR A 167 -3.95 20.52 7.04
CA THR A 167 -5.17 20.86 6.32
C THR A 167 -5.04 20.46 4.86
N VAL A 168 -6.13 19.99 4.26
CA VAL A 168 -6.21 19.57 2.84
C VAL A 168 -7.37 20.26 2.14
N ALA A 169 -7.28 20.35 0.81
CA ALA A 169 -8.45 20.62 -0.02
C ALA A 169 -8.94 19.29 -0.62
N VAL A 170 -10.26 19.16 -0.74
CA VAL A 170 -10.94 17.94 -1.18
C VAL A 170 -11.90 18.18 -2.33
N GLY A 171 -12.55 17.13 -2.81
CA GLY A 171 -13.51 17.21 -3.91
C GLY A 171 -14.70 18.08 -3.60
N LYS A 172 -15.10 18.90 -4.57
CA LYS A 172 -16.34 19.69 -4.49
C LYS A 172 -17.57 18.79 -4.59
N PRO A 173 -18.78 19.27 -4.21
CA PRO A 173 -20.00 18.44 -4.18
C PRO A 173 -20.32 17.69 -5.49
N ASP A 174 -20.03 18.30 -6.65
CA ASP A 174 -20.28 17.69 -7.98
C ASP A 174 -19.25 16.61 -8.35
N THR A 175 -18.07 16.64 -7.73
CA THR A 175 -16.98 15.69 -7.95
C THR A 175 -16.31 15.35 -6.60
N PRO A 176 -17.04 14.66 -5.71
CA PRO A 176 -16.59 14.43 -4.35
C PRO A 176 -15.36 13.51 -4.31
N THR A 177 -14.55 13.66 -3.27
CA THR A 177 -13.54 12.67 -2.92
C THR A 177 -14.26 11.41 -2.40
N PRO A 178 -14.06 10.23 -3.02
CA PRO A 178 -14.78 9.02 -2.62
C PRO A 178 -14.34 8.53 -1.24
N VAL A 179 -15.33 8.30 -0.38
CA VAL A 179 -15.12 7.71 0.95
C VAL A 179 -14.80 6.22 0.83
N GLY A 180 -13.83 5.73 1.60
CA GLY A 180 -13.46 4.33 1.58
C GLY A 180 -12.05 4.03 2.08
N ASN A 181 -11.65 2.78 1.93
CA ASN A 181 -10.32 2.31 2.24
C ASN A 181 -9.56 2.05 0.94
N TYR A 182 -8.40 2.64 0.81
CA TYR A 182 -7.57 2.61 -0.38
C TYR A 182 -6.11 2.34 -0.02
N PHE A 183 -5.22 2.39 -1.00
CA PHE A 183 -3.78 2.32 -0.77
C PHE A 183 -3.01 3.14 -1.82
N ILE A 184 -1.78 3.54 -1.49
CA ILE A 184 -0.88 4.20 -2.42
C ILE A 184 -0.44 3.19 -3.48
N ARG A 185 -0.74 3.47 -4.75
CA ARG A 185 -0.42 2.63 -5.91
C ARG A 185 0.86 3.07 -6.60
N VAL A 186 1.08 4.37 -6.66
CA VAL A 186 2.23 4.99 -7.34
C VAL A 186 2.63 6.29 -6.65
N LEU A 187 3.92 6.63 -6.76
CA LEU A 187 4.46 7.96 -6.45
C LEU A 187 5.00 8.56 -7.74
N VAL A 188 4.50 9.73 -8.10
CA VAL A 188 4.92 10.50 -9.27
C VAL A 188 5.62 11.77 -8.80
N GLN A 189 6.78 12.08 -9.36
CA GLN A 189 7.42 13.39 -9.21
C GLN A 189 7.03 14.26 -10.41
N ALA A 190 6.48 15.44 -10.15
CA ALA A 190 6.12 16.36 -11.20
C ALA A 190 7.37 16.94 -11.88
N PRO A 191 7.39 17.04 -13.23
CA PRO A 191 8.48 17.70 -13.96
C PRO A 191 8.56 19.20 -13.64
N ASP A 192 7.41 19.83 -13.40
CA ASP A 192 7.26 21.21 -12.94
C ASP A 192 6.47 21.21 -11.61
N PRO A 193 7.11 21.59 -10.50
CA PRO A 193 6.45 21.63 -9.19
C PRO A 193 5.48 22.79 -9.01
N ASN A 194 5.42 23.73 -9.96
CA ASN A 194 4.56 24.92 -9.89
C ASN A 194 3.20 24.71 -10.57
N THR A 195 2.80 23.47 -10.76
CA THR A 195 1.48 23.12 -11.28
C THR A 195 0.51 22.81 -10.16
N VAL A 196 -0.75 22.66 -10.51
CA VAL A 196 -1.84 22.22 -9.61
C VAL A 196 -1.54 20.94 -8.85
N TYR A 197 -0.60 20.12 -9.33
CA TYR A 197 -0.17 18.86 -8.69
C TYR A 197 0.98 19.05 -7.69
N GLY A 198 1.63 20.22 -7.66
CA GLY A 198 2.81 20.45 -6.81
C GLY A 198 3.99 19.57 -7.20
N PRO A 199 4.94 19.36 -6.27
CA PRO A 199 6.18 18.60 -6.55
C PRO A 199 6.00 17.09 -6.66
N TYR A 200 5.01 16.51 -5.94
CA TYR A 200 4.76 15.06 -5.88
C TYR A 200 3.27 14.76 -5.85
N ALA A 201 2.92 13.59 -6.39
CA ALA A 201 1.58 13.03 -6.33
C ALA A 201 1.64 11.52 -5.98
N TYR A 202 0.87 11.10 -5.00
CA TYR A 202 0.52 9.71 -4.77
C TYR A 202 -0.76 9.39 -5.53
N GLY A 203 -0.72 8.49 -6.51
CA GLY A 203 -1.90 7.86 -7.09
C GLY A 203 -2.41 6.76 -6.17
N LEU A 204 -3.71 6.76 -5.94
CA LEU A 204 -4.39 5.79 -5.06
C LEU A 204 -5.03 4.66 -5.87
N SER A 205 -5.40 3.58 -5.20
CA SER A 205 -6.25 2.52 -5.77
C SER A 205 -7.72 2.94 -5.93
N SER A 206 -8.03 4.19 -5.69
CA SER A 206 -9.36 4.79 -5.73
C SER A 206 -9.64 5.45 -7.07
N HIS A 207 -10.87 5.34 -7.54
CA HIS A 207 -11.39 6.03 -8.70
C HIS A 207 -12.56 6.92 -8.31
N SER A 208 -12.74 8.03 -9.04
CA SER A 208 -13.90 8.90 -8.85
C SER A 208 -15.20 8.14 -9.08
N ASP A 209 -16.21 8.38 -8.25
CA ASP A 209 -17.53 7.77 -8.40
C ASP A 209 -18.36 8.44 -9.50
N VAL A 210 -17.91 9.61 -10.02
CA VAL A 210 -18.65 10.41 -11.00
C VAL A 210 -17.88 10.72 -12.28
N LEU A 211 -16.53 10.70 -12.23
CA LEU A 211 -15.68 10.93 -13.41
C LEU A 211 -15.12 9.60 -13.89
N GLU A 212 -15.60 9.10 -15.03
CA GLU A 212 -15.05 7.88 -15.65
C GLU A 212 -13.71 8.15 -16.33
N GLU A 213 -13.49 9.40 -16.77
CA GLU A 213 -12.25 9.86 -17.39
C GLU A 213 -11.88 11.25 -16.86
N PHE A 214 -10.61 11.48 -16.59
CA PHE A 214 -10.04 12.76 -16.21
C PHE A 214 -8.61 12.93 -16.74
N ASN A 215 -8.35 13.97 -17.52
CA ASN A 215 -7.04 14.26 -18.14
C ASN A 215 -6.42 13.10 -18.94
N GLY A 216 -7.25 12.24 -19.55
CA GLY A 216 -6.81 11.08 -20.33
C GLY A 216 -6.50 9.84 -19.49
N GLY A 217 -6.80 9.87 -18.19
CA GLY A 217 -6.79 8.71 -17.29
C GLY A 217 -8.21 8.31 -16.89
N ASP A 218 -8.35 7.18 -16.21
CA ASP A 218 -9.63 6.56 -15.82
C ASP A 218 -10.25 7.17 -14.54
N GLY A 219 -9.93 8.41 -14.21
CA GLY A 219 -10.47 9.10 -13.03
C GLY A 219 -9.87 8.65 -11.71
N GLU A 220 -8.62 8.15 -11.71
CA GLU A 220 -7.90 7.82 -10.47
C GLU A 220 -7.80 9.03 -9.53
N ILE A 221 -7.97 8.79 -8.24
CA ILE A 221 -7.84 9.78 -7.19
C ILE A 221 -6.39 9.80 -6.69
N GLY A 222 -5.86 11.00 -6.42
CA GLY A 222 -4.53 11.18 -5.86
C GLY A 222 -4.51 12.05 -4.62
N ILE A 223 -3.39 11.94 -3.87
CA ILE A 223 -2.99 12.91 -2.84
C ILE A 223 -1.75 13.61 -3.38
N HIS A 224 -1.80 14.92 -3.55
CA HIS A 224 -0.72 15.67 -4.19
C HIS A 224 -0.52 17.06 -3.59
N GLY A 225 0.56 17.73 -3.98
CA GLY A 225 0.79 19.14 -3.65
C GLY A 225 -0.23 20.06 -4.32
N ASN A 226 0.11 21.33 -4.42
CA ASN A 226 -0.73 22.35 -5.05
C ASN A 226 0.11 23.53 -5.53
N ASP A 227 -0.50 24.41 -6.34
CA ASP A 227 0.05 25.69 -6.80
C ASP A 227 -0.49 26.89 -6.01
N ASP A 228 -1.52 26.67 -5.18
CA ASP A 228 -2.17 27.70 -4.38
C ASP A 228 -2.54 27.15 -3.00
N ALA A 229 -1.75 27.50 -2.00
CA ALA A 229 -1.98 27.05 -0.62
C ALA A 229 -3.24 27.65 0.02
N SER A 230 -3.82 28.73 -0.55
CA SER A 230 -5.04 29.35 -0.02
C SER A 230 -6.29 28.50 -0.19
N VAL A 231 -6.25 27.47 -1.06
CA VAL A 231 -7.37 26.54 -1.26
C VAL A 231 -7.47 25.47 -0.18
N LEU A 232 -6.42 25.27 0.65
CA LEU A 232 -6.44 24.28 1.71
C LEU A 232 -7.52 24.60 2.74
N GLY A 233 -8.34 23.62 3.10
CA GLY A 233 -9.52 23.77 3.95
C GLY A 233 -10.81 23.99 3.17
N SER A 234 -10.84 23.71 1.86
CA SER A 234 -12.03 23.93 1.02
C SER A 234 -12.33 22.75 0.08
N ASP A 235 -13.57 22.70 -0.40
CA ASP A 235 -14.11 21.71 -1.35
C ASP A 235 -14.00 22.27 -2.78
N VAL A 236 -12.83 22.13 -3.42
CA VAL A 236 -12.55 22.80 -4.71
C VAL A 236 -11.99 21.86 -5.78
N THR A 237 -11.68 20.63 -5.44
CA THR A 237 -11.02 19.72 -6.39
C THR A 237 -12.01 18.88 -7.20
N HIS A 238 -11.50 18.09 -8.14
CA HIS A 238 -12.27 17.11 -8.90
C HIS A 238 -12.21 15.69 -8.30
N GLY A 239 -11.98 15.63 -6.96
CA GLY A 239 -11.90 14.37 -6.20
C GLY A 239 -10.54 14.11 -5.57
N CYS A 240 -9.44 14.63 -6.12
CA CYS A 240 -8.12 14.52 -5.50
C CYS A 240 -8.02 15.31 -4.19
N VAL A 241 -7.11 14.87 -3.32
CA VAL A 241 -6.78 15.54 -2.06
C VAL A 241 -5.52 16.38 -2.27
N ARG A 242 -5.61 17.71 -2.07
CA ARG A 242 -4.46 18.61 -2.14
C ARG A 242 -3.92 18.89 -0.75
N MET A 243 -2.60 18.87 -0.63
CA MET A 243 -1.92 19.15 0.65
C MET A 243 -0.73 20.10 0.46
N ASP A 244 -0.11 20.46 1.56
CA ASP A 244 1.08 21.31 1.58
C ASP A 244 2.26 20.69 0.80
N ASN A 245 3.01 21.51 0.03
CA ASN A 245 4.09 21.06 -0.84
C ASN A 245 5.31 20.54 -0.07
N ASP A 246 5.67 21.15 1.04
CA ASP A 246 6.79 20.70 1.86
C ASP A 246 6.44 19.38 2.55
N ALA A 247 5.19 19.25 3.00
CA ALA A 247 4.70 18.02 3.61
C ALA A 247 4.68 16.84 2.62
N ILE A 248 4.10 16.99 1.41
CA ILE A 248 4.10 15.91 0.41
C ILE A 248 5.53 15.54 0.01
N THR A 249 6.44 16.53 -0.09
CA THR A 249 7.86 16.28 -0.37
C THR A 249 8.54 15.49 0.75
N ALA A 250 8.25 15.79 2.01
CA ALA A 250 8.78 15.03 3.14
C ALA A 250 8.22 13.61 3.18
N LEU A 251 6.92 13.44 2.95
CA LEU A 251 6.23 12.15 2.94
C LEU A 251 6.66 11.27 1.77
N SER A 252 6.95 11.85 0.59
CA SER A 252 7.41 11.10 -0.59
C SER A 252 8.70 10.29 -0.35
N ARG A 253 9.48 10.67 0.66
CA ARG A 253 10.72 9.98 1.06
C ARG A 253 10.51 8.89 2.11
N GLN A 254 9.31 8.80 2.70
CA GLN A 254 9.04 7.96 3.86
C GLN A 254 8.00 6.88 3.58
N LEU A 255 6.93 7.23 2.87
CA LEU A 255 5.80 6.33 2.69
C LEU A 255 6.02 5.36 1.52
N PRO A 256 6.02 4.05 1.76
CA PRO A 256 6.14 3.05 0.69
C PRO A 256 4.81 2.91 -0.08
N LEU A 257 4.90 2.38 -1.29
CA LEU A 257 3.72 1.92 -2.02
C LEU A 257 3.00 0.83 -1.22
N GLY A 258 1.68 0.76 -1.35
CA GLY A 258 0.82 -0.13 -0.56
C GLY A 258 0.44 0.43 0.81
N THR A 259 0.90 1.65 1.18
CA THR A 259 0.45 2.32 2.42
C THR A 259 -1.06 2.52 2.37
N PRO A 260 -1.82 2.02 3.39
CA PRO A 260 -3.27 2.22 3.47
C PRO A 260 -3.65 3.69 3.57
N VAL A 261 -4.76 4.03 2.92
CA VAL A 261 -5.37 5.37 2.92
C VAL A 261 -6.85 5.22 3.26
N ASP A 262 -7.25 5.71 4.41
CA ASP A 262 -8.65 5.73 4.86
C ASP A 262 -9.20 7.14 4.59
N ILE A 263 -10.22 7.24 3.75
CA ILE A 263 -10.95 8.49 3.48
C ILE A 263 -12.29 8.40 4.19
N LEU A 264 -12.50 9.27 5.16
CA LEU A 264 -13.66 9.34 6.04
C LEU A 264 -14.51 10.57 5.72
N ALA A 265 -15.83 10.47 5.90
CA ALA A 265 -16.78 11.56 5.69
C ALA A 265 -16.55 12.76 6.63
#